data_b6a52c5913d9f432c791817df16e2ebc
#
_entry.id   b6a52c5913d9f432c791817df16e2ebc
#
_cell.length_a   1.000
_cell.length_b   1.000
_cell.length_c   1.000
_cell.angle_alpha   90.00
_cell.angle_beta   90.00
_cell.angle_gamma   90.00
#
_symmetry.space_group_name_H-M   'P 1'
#
loop_
_entity.id
_entity.type
_entity.pdbx_description
1 polymer ?
#
loop_
_entity_poly.entity_id
_entity_poly.type
_entity_poly.pdbx_seq_one_letter_code
_entity_poly.pdbx_strand_id
1 'polypeptide(L)'
;MADVVLITGGSRSGKSALAQAMAEALPRPRVFVATYPGEDDAEMAARVRRHQTARAAGGWTTVEEPLDVAGVLRRSTGGTYVVDCLSLWISNLLWHATLR
;
A
#
# COMPACT_ATOMS: atom_id res chain seq x y z
N MET A 1 -20.96 -4.41 -2.38
CA MET A 1 -20.43 -4.42 -1.00
C MET A 1 -18.96 -4.79 -1.05
N ALA A 2 -18.13 -4.07 -0.31
CA ALA A 2 -16.69 -4.33 -0.30
C ALA A 2 -16.34 -5.44 0.68
N ASP A 3 -15.45 -6.33 0.29
CA ASP A 3 -14.85 -7.31 1.19
C ASP A 3 -13.52 -6.77 1.70
N VAL A 4 -13.26 -6.94 2.97
CA VAL A 4 -12.03 -6.49 3.60
C VAL A 4 -11.30 -7.70 4.19
N VAL A 5 -10.02 -7.82 3.84
CA VAL A 5 -9.15 -8.88 4.37
C VAL A 5 -7.99 -8.22 5.09
N LEU A 6 -7.79 -8.59 6.34
CA LEU A 6 -6.64 -8.11 7.12
C LEU A 6 -5.60 -9.22 7.20
N ILE A 7 -4.36 -8.89 6.80
CA ILE A 7 -3.25 -9.82 6.83
C ILE A 7 -2.23 -9.32 7.83
N THR A 8 -1.93 -10.13 8.83
CA THR A 8 -1.00 -9.78 9.88
C THR A 8 0.20 -10.72 9.90
N GLY A 9 1.30 -10.25 10.46
CA GLY A 9 2.52 -11.03 10.59
C GLY A 9 3.69 -10.11 10.89
N GLY A 10 4.77 -10.69 11.37
CA GLY A 10 5.98 -9.94 11.65
C GLY A 10 6.72 -9.54 10.38
N SER A 11 7.81 -8.81 10.57
CA SER A 11 8.71 -8.48 9.46
C SER A 11 9.19 -9.76 8.80
N ARG A 12 9.29 -9.75 7.47
CA ARG A 12 9.80 -10.88 6.68
C ARG A 12 8.95 -12.14 6.82
N SER A 13 7.68 -12.00 7.18
CA SER A 13 6.77 -13.15 7.28
C SER A 13 6.17 -13.55 5.93
N GLY A 14 6.41 -12.75 4.89
CA GLY A 14 5.80 -12.99 3.58
C GLY A 14 4.40 -12.43 3.43
N LYS A 15 3.95 -11.63 4.39
CA LYS A 15 2.57 -11.11 4.35
C LYS A 15 2.29 -10.22 3.13
N SER A 16 3.28 -9.42 2.69
CA SER A 16 3.12 -8.59 1.50
C SER A 16 2.96 -9.43 0.24
N ALA A 17 3.75 -10.49 0.11
CA ALA A 17 3.65 -11.39 -1.02
C ALA A 17 2.31 -12.13 -1.02
N LEU A 18 1.84 -12.53 0.15
CA LEU A 18 0.53 -13.18 0.29
C LEU A 18 -0.59 -12.23 -0.11
N ALA A 19 -0.56 -10.99 0.39
CA ALA A 19 -1.57 -10.00 0.06
C ALA A 19 -1.63 -9.75 -1.45
N GLN A 20 -0.49 -9.62 -2.09
CA GLN A 20 -0.40 -9.40 -3.52
C GLN A 20 -0.95 -10.60 -4.30
N ALA A 21 -0.59 -11.81 -3.90
CA ALA A 21 -1.09 -13.02 -4.56
C ALA A 21 -2.61 -13.16 -4.42
N MET A 22 -3.15 -12.88 -3.24
CA MET A 22 -4.60 -12.92 -3.02
C MET A 22 -5.31 -11.88 -3.89
N ALA A 23 -4.77 -10.67 -3.97
CA ALA A 23 -5.36 -9.60 -4.77
C ALA A 23 -5.30 -9.89 -6.27
N GLU A 24 -4.28 -10.59 -6.73
CA GLU A 24 -4.15 -10.96 -8.14
C GLU A 24 -5.19 -11.97 -8.59
N ALA A 25 -5.84 -12.63 -7.65
CA ALA A 25 -6.97 -13.52 -7.94
C ALA A 25 -8.32 -12.78 -7.95
N LEU A 26 -8.32 -11.48 -7.65
CA LEU A 26 -9.53 -10.66 -7.52
C LEU A 26 -9.67 -9.70 -8.70
N PRO A 27 -10.83 -9.02 -8.85
CA PRO A 27 -11.09 -8.19 -10.03
C PRO A 27 -10.13 -7.01 -10.19
N ARG A 28 -9.84 -6.71 -11.44
CA ARG A 28 -9.11 -5.50 -11.83
C ARG A 28 -10.04 -4.28 -11.79
N PRO A 29 -9.54 -3.06 -11.69
CA PRO A 29 -8.11 -2.71 -11.63
C PRO A 29 -7.48 -3.06 -10.28
N ARG A 30 -6.17 -3.23 -10.27
CA ARG A 30 -5.39 -3.51 -9.08
C ARG A 30 -4.61 -2.28 -8.67
N VAL A 31 -4.84 -1.81 -7.46
CA VAL A 31 -4.21 -0.60 -6.94
C VAL A 31 -3.46 -0.94 -5.66
N PHE A 32 -2.19 -0.56 -5.62
CA PHE A 32 -1.35 -0.73 -4.44
C PHE A 32 -1.20 0.64 -3.78
N VAL A 33 -1.72 0.77 -2.56
CA VAL A 33 -1.60 2.01 -1.79
C VAL A 33 -0.41 1.87 -0.86
N ALA A 34 0.64 2.61 -1.17
CA ALA A 34 1.88 2.61 -0.40
C ALA A 34 1.82 3.74 0.62
N THR A 35 1.95 3.40 1.89
CA THR A 35 1.85 4.37 2.98
C THR A 35 3.20 4.91 3.43
N TYR A 36 4.28 4.52 2.77
CA TYR A 36 5.61 5.03 3.04
C TYR A 36 5.66 6.53 2.75
N PRO A 37 6.12 7.36 3.71
CA PRO A 37 6.06 8.84 3.54
C PRO A 37 7.09 9.42 2.58
N GLY A 38 7.96 8.61 1.99
CA GLY A 38 8.93 9.09 1.01
C GLY A 38 10.08 9.87 1.64
N GLU A 39 10.99 9.18 2.27
CA GLU A 39 12.19 9.81 2.84
C GLU A 39 13.25 10.06 1.78
N ASP A 40 14.16 11.00 2.06
CA ASP A 40 15.20 11.40 1.13
C ASP A 40 16.42 10.46 1.11
N ASP A 41 16.22 9.20 1.46
CA ASP A 41 17.25 8.18 1.40
C ASP A 41 17.29 7.61 -0.02
N ALA A 42 18.41 7.83 -0.74
CA ALA A 42 18.54 7.38 -2.12
C ALA A 42 18.44 5.87 -2.26
N GLU A 43 18.95 5.12 -1.27
CA GLU A 43 18.86 3.66 -1.29
C GLU A 43 17.42 3.19 -1.13
N MET A 44 16.69 3.78 -0.21
CA MET A 44 15.29 3.44 0.00
C MET A 44 14.43 3.85 -1.18
N ALA A 45 14.71 5.03 -1.77
CA ALA A 45 14.00 5.49 -2.95
C ALA A 45 14.21 4.54 -4.12
N ALA A 46 15.41 4.01 -4.29
CA ALA A 46 15.70 3.03 -5.33
C ALA A 46 14.94 1.73 -5.11
N ARG A 47 14.85 1.28 -3.85
CA ARG A 47 14.08 0.07 -3.49
C ARG A 47 12.61 0.26 -3.81
N VAL A 48 12.04 1.41 -3.46
CA VAL A 48 10.63 1.72 -3.73
C VAL A 48 10.38 1.69 -5.23
N ARG A 49 11.24 2.31 -6.03
CA ARG A 49 11.10 2.31 -7.49
C ARG A 49 11.16 0.89 -8.07
N ARG A 50 12.05 0.04 -7.57
CA ARG A 50 12.13 -1.34 -8.04
C ARG A 50 10.84 -2.11 -7.76
N HIS A 51 10.26 -1.92 -6.57
CA HIS A 51 9.00 -2.56 -6.22
C HIS A 51 7.85 -2.06 -7.08
N GLN A 52 7.79 -0.75 -7.34
CA GLN A 52 6.77 -0.17 -8.21
C GLN A 52 6.87 -0.72 -9.63
N THR A 53 8.09 -0.81 -10.16
CA THR A 53 8.33 -1.33 -11.51
C THR A 53 7.90 -2.80 -11.60
N ALA A 54 8.23 -3.60 -10.61
CA ALA A 54 7.85 -5.00 -10.59
C ALA A 54 6.34 -5.17 -10.54
N ARG A 55 5.65 -4.35 -9.73
CA ARG A 55 4.18 -4.41 -9.66
C ARG A 55 3.54 -3.94 -10.96
N ALA A 56 4.09 -2.90 -11.59
CA ALA A 56 3.55 -2.39 -12.85
C ALA A 56 3.55 -3.47 -13.92
N ALA A 57 4.57 -4.31 -13.96
CA ALA A 57 4.65 -5.44 -14.89
C ALA A 57 3.50 -6.44 -14.66
N GLY A 58 2.99 -6.52 -13.43
CA GLY A 58 1.85 -7.37 -13.09
C GLY A 58 0.49 -6.68 -13.22
N GLY A 59 0.44 -5.50 -13.80
CA GLY A 59 -0.80 -4.77 -13.99
C GLY A 59 -1.25 -3.94 -12.78
N TRP A 60 -0.34 -3.62 -11.88
CA TRP A 60 -0.64 -2.83 -10.69
C TRP A 60 -0.42 -1.34 -10.95
N THR A 61 -1.31 -0.52 -10.41
CA THR A 61 -1.09 0.92 -10.28
C THR A 61 -0.70 1.21 -8.83
N THR A 62 0.36 1.99 -8.62
CA THR A 62 0.77 2.36 -7.27
C THR A 62 0.34 3.79 -6.97
N VAL A 63 -0.32 3.96 -5.82
CA VAL A 63 -0.65 5.27 -5.27
C VAL A 63 0.14 5.45 -3.98
N GLU A 64 0.93 6.50 -3.91
CA GLU A 64 1.68 6.83 -2.70
C GLU A 64 0.84 7.78 -1.86
N GLU A 65 0.34 7.29 -0.73
CA GLU A 65 -0.49 8.10 0.14
C GLU A 65 -0.17 7.79 1.60
N PRO A 66 0.62 8.64 2.26
CA PRO A 66 1.00 8.39 3.65
C PRO A 66 -0.07 8.72 4.69
N LEU A 67 -1.05 9.56 4.36
CA LEU A 67 -2.02 10.06 5.35
C LEU A 67 -3.47 9.77 5.00
N ASP A 68 -3.91 10.15 3.81
CA ASP A 68 -5.34 10.09 3.43
C ASP A 68 -5.70 8.80 2.69
N VAL A 69 -5.37 7.67 3.30
CA VAL A 69 -5.70 6.36 2.74
C VAL A 69 -7.21 6.21 2.58
N ALA A 70 -7.98 6.67 3.57
CA ALA A 70 -9.43 6.60 3.50
C ALA A 70 -9.98 7.36 2.28
N GLY A 71 -9.40 8.51 1.96
CA GLY A 71 -9.79 9.29 0.78
C GLY A 71 -9.50 8.55 -0.51
N VAL A 72 -8.35 7.88 -0.59
CA VAL A 72 -8.01 7.07 -1.77
C VAL A 72 -9.06 5.98 -1.96
N LEU A 73 -9.43 5.28 -0.88
CA LEU A 73 -10.42 4.20 -0.97
C LEU A 73 -11.81 4.72 -1.33
N ARG A 74 -12.21 5.87 -0.77
CA ARG A 74 -13.51 6.47 -1.08
C ARG A 74 -13.64 6.90 -2.53
N ARG A 75 -12.54 7.30 -3.16
CA ARG A 75 -12.53 7.72 -4.56
C ARG A 75 -12.46 6.55 -5.52
N SER A 76 -12.37 5.32 -5.01
CA SER A 76 -12.28 4.15 -5.88
C SER A 76 -13.59 3.92 -6.64
N THR A 77 -13.46 3.45 -7.87
CA THR A 77 -14.61 3.12 -8.72
C THR A 77 -14.75 1.61 -8.91
N GLY A 78 -14.15 0.85 -8.03
CA GLY A 78 -14.14 -0.60 -8.10
C GLY A 78 -12.73 -1.16 -8.21
N GLY A 79 -12.63 -2.48 -8.26
CA GLY A 79 -11.35 -3.16 -8.35
C GLY A 79 -10.83 -3.63 -6.99
N THR A 80 -9.56 -3.92 -6.93
CA THR A 80 -8.92 -4.48 -5.74
C THR A 80 -7.80 -3.57 -5.26
N TYR A 81 -7.84 -3.21 -3.98
CA TYR A 81 -6.88 -2.32 -3.36
C TYR A 81 -6.09 -3.06 -2.28
N VAL A 82 -4.77 -2.95 -2.33
CA VAL A 82 -3.89 -3.44 -1.26
C VAL A 82 -3.27 -2.24 -0.58
N VAL A 83 -3.44 -2.14 0.73
CA VAL A 83 -2.82 -1.08 1.54
C VAL A 83 -1.64 -1.68 2.30
N ASP A 84 -0.45 -1.19 2.05
CA ASP A 84 0.76 -1.67 2.73
C ASP A 84 1.57 -0.48 3.22
N CYS A 85 1.66 -0.26 4.49
CA CYS A 85 1.05 -1.10 5.51
C CYS A 85 0.26 -0.24 6.51
N LEU A 86 -0.65 -0.86 7.22
CA LEU A 86 -1.50 -0.15 8.17
C LEU A 86 -0.72 0.41 9.36
N SER A 87 0.25 -0.33 9.89
CA SER A 87 1.04 0.14 11.03
C SER A 87 1.82 1.40 10.68
N LEU A 88 2.38 1.48 9.49
CA LEU A 88 3.07 2.68 9.04
C LEU A 88 2.10 3.83 8.84
N TRP A 89 0.92 3.56 8.30
CA TRP A 89 -0.13 4.58 8.15
C TRP A 89 -0.53 5.15 9.51
N ILE A 90 -0.75 4.29 10.50
CA ILE A 90 -1.08 4.73 11.85
C ILE A 90 0.05 5.59 12.44
N SER A 91 1.29 5.18 12.26
CA SER A 91 2.45 5.97 12.70
C SER A 91 2.48 7.35 12.04
N ASN A 92 2.19 7.40 10.74
CA ASN A 92 2.15 8.68 10.01
C ASN A 92 1.08 9.60 10.57
N LEU A 93 -0.10 9.06 10.87
CA LEU A 93 -1.21 9.84 11.44
C LEU A 93 -0.84 10.37 12.84
N LEU A 94 -0.26 9.53 13.67
CA LEU A 94 0.15 9.94 15.02
C LEU A 94 1.23 11.02 14.97
N TRP A 95 2.21 10.85 14.11
CA TRP A 95 3.27 11.84 13.92
C TRP A 95 2.71 13.18 13.47
N HIS A 96 1.83 13.16 12.48
CA HIS A 96 1.20 14.35 11.95
C HIS A 96 0.38 15.08 13.02
N ALA A 97 -0.38 14.34 13.81
CA ALA A 97 -1.20 14.92 14.89
C ALA A 97 -0.32 15.54 15.99
N THR A 98 0.83 14.91 16.29
CA THR A 98 1.73 15.36 17.34
C THR A 98 2.44 16.67 16.98
N LEU A 99 2.70 16.89 15.69
CA LEU A 99 3.42 18.07 15.21
C LEU A 99 2.54 19.28 14.96
N ARG A 100 1.26 19.15 15.15
CA ARG A 100 0.32 20.26 14.94
C ARG A 100 0.29 21.21 16.12
#